data_0d4b531960b4a91c3fe772a61bbad506
#
_entry.id   0d4b531960b4a91c3fe772a61bbad506
#
_cell.length_a   1.000
_cell.length_b   1.000
_cell.length_c   1.000
_cell.angle_alpha   90.00
_cell.angle_beta   90.00
_cell.angle_gamma   90.00
#
_symmetry.space_group_name_H-M   'P 1'
#
loop_
_entity.id
_entity.type
_entity.pdbx_description
1 polymer ?
#
loop_
_entity_poly.entity_id
_entity_poly.type
_entity_poly.pdbx_seq_one_letter_code
_entity_poly.pdbx_strand_id
1 'polypeptide(L)'
;MHRRDWLKLTGAAAAAGALPVERLAALQAAAPPPGGGPARVETEVVRLRLRHTWTTTMSSSEYRDTLHVRYTRDGVTGIGEGAPIVRYHEDAASAKRAVDGLASFLAAADPRAFDKLMAEVLRRMEGEWAAKAAVDIAVLDWVGQRLGIPVHRLFGLDPADAPITTFSIGIDTPEVTRQKVREAEAFPVLKIKVGLDTDEATIEAVRSVTKKPLRVDANEGWKDREVALAKIRWLETQGVELIEQPMPAAMADDIRWLRGKVNMPIFADEACLRPADVPKMVDAYDGVNVKVDKAGGLLQALRMIQIARALGLKTMLGCMVSSSVAITAAAQLSPLVDYADLDGHLLIANDPYAGVTVKEGKLVLPEAPGLGLRKV
;
A
#
# COMPACT_ATOMS: atom_id res chain seq x y z
N MET A 1 9.38 -5.71 -51.86
CA MET A 1 8.83 -4.35 -51.80
C MET A 1 9.98 -3.36 -51.75
N HIS A 2 10.14 -2.54 -52.78
CA HIS A 2 11.30 -1.67 -52.94
C HIS A 2 11.18 -0.36 -52.12
N ARG A 3 12.31 0.14 -51.62
CA ARG A 3 12.49 1.38 -50.84
C ARG A 3 11.91 2.66 -51.49
N ARG A 4 11.44 2.58 -52.74
CA ARG A 4 10.89 3.70 -53.52
C ARG A 4 9.38 3.91 -53.34
N ASP A 5 8.65 2.98 -52.71
CA ASP A 5 7.18 3.08 -52.53
C ASP A 5 6.79 3.85 -51.26
N TRP A 6 7.75 4.14 -50.38
CA TRP A 6 7.53 4.90 -49.13
C TRP A 6 7.41 6.41 -49.38
N LEU A 7 7.95 6.91 -50.46
CA LEU A 7 7.97 8.36 -50.77
C LEU A 7 6.72 8.88 -51.50
N LYS A 8 5.76 8.02 -51.83
CA LYS A 8 4.49 8.43 -52.47
C LYS A 8 3.31 8.58 -51.52
N LEU A 9 3.47 8.26 -50.21
CA LEU A 9 2.43 8.37 -49.20
C LEU A 9 2.53 9.65 -48.32
N THR A 10 3.49 10.52 -48.63
CA THR A 10 3.68 11.79 -47.86
C THR A 10 3.04 13.03 -48.47
N GLY A 11 2.14 12.87 -49.44
CA GLY A 11 1.49 13.97 -50.15
C GLY A 11 0.06 14.32 -49.71
N ALA A 12 -0.48 13.70 -48.67
CA ALA A 12 -1.88 13.92 -48.25
C ALA A 12 -2.09 14.21 -46.78
N ALA A 13 -1.10 14.71 -46.04
CA ALA A 13 -1.20 15.04 -44.63
C ALA A 13 -0.79 16.51 -44.31
N ALA A 14 -1.23 17.44 -45.12
CA ALA A 14 -0.99 18.88 -44.88
C ALA A 14 -2.30 19.65 -44.69
N ALA A 15 -3.21 19.09 -43.88
CA ALA A 15 -4.40 19.81 -43.38
C ALA A 15 -4.70 19.44 -41.92
N ALA A 16 -3.66 19.17 -41.11
CA ALA A 16 -3.81 19.21 -39.66
C ALA A 16 -3.74 20.68 -39.27
N GLY A 17 -4.91 21.30 -39.04
CA GLY A 17 -5.03 22.69 -38.67
C GLY A 17 -4.12 23.02 -37.48
N ALA A 18 -3.19 23.94 -37.70
CA ALA A 18 -2.44 24.56 -36.63
C ALA A 18 -3.46 25.11 -35.60
N LEU A 19 -3.36 24.62 -34.38
CA LEU A 19 -4.16 25.22 -33.28
C LEU A 19 -3.90 26.72 -33.26
N PRO A 20 -4.94 27.58 -33.18
CA PRO A 20 -4.75 29.00 -33.11
C PRO A 20 -3.74 29.36 -32.02
N VAL A 21 -2.83 30.27 -32.31
CA VAL A 21 -1.77 30.73 -31.38
C VAL A 21 -2.37 31.13 -30.02
N GLU A 22 -3.60 31.63 -30.03
CA GLU A 22 -4.39 31.92 -28.83
C GLU A 22 -4.70 30.71 -27.95
N ARG A 23 -4.87 29.51 -28.52
CA ARG A 23 -5.03 28.26 -27.73
C ARG A 23 -3.72 27.75 -27.15
N LEU A 24 -2.61 27.94 -27.85
CA LEU A 24 -1.27 27.69 -27.32
C LEU A 24 -0.91 28.65 -26.19
N ALA A 25 -1.25 29.92 -26.33
CA ALA A 25 -1.09 30.95 -25.29
C ALA A 25 -1.99 30.64 -24.05
N ALA A 26 -3.21 30.15 -24.26
CA ALA A 26 -4.10 29.75 -23.18
C ALA A 26 -3.60 28.49 -22.44
N LEU A 27 -2.98 27.53 -23.13
CA LEU A 27 -2.32 26.37 -22.53
C LEU A 27 -1.03 26.78 -21.78
N GLN A 28 -0.29 27.78 -22.24
CA GLN A 28 0.86 28.36 -21.54
C GLN A 28 0.45 29.25 -20.36
N ALA A 29 -0.69 29.93 -20.43
CA ALA A 29 -1.23 30.73 -19.33
C ALA A 29 -1.82 29.85 -18.19
N ALA A 30 -2.09 28.58 -18.44
CA ALA A 30 -2.57 27.65 -17.43
C ALA A 30 -1.44 27.03 -16.55
N ALA A 31 -0.16 27.27 -16.86
CA ALA A 31 0.94 26.95 -15.98
C ALA A 31 0.95 27.93 -14.79
N PRO A 32 0.78 27.51 -13.54
CA PRO A 32 0.88 28.42 -12.41
C PRO A 32 2.26 29.09 -12.41
N PRO A 33 2.37 30.39 -12.02
CA PRO A 33 3.63 31.09 -12.03
C PRO A 33 4.67 30.33 -11.20
N PRO A 34 5.96 30.29 -11.64
CA PRO A 34 7.03 29.81 -10.79
C PRO A 34 7.20 30.78 -9.63
N GLY A 35 6.95 30.30 -8.37
CA GLY A 35 7.25 31.11 -7.20
C GLY A 35 6.11 31.27 -6.21
N GLY A 36 5.58 30.13 -5.72
CA GLY A 36 4.90 30.14 -4.43
C GLY A 36 5.93 30.28 -3.30
N GLY A 37 5.52 30.89 -2.18
CA GLY A 37 6.34 30.96 -0.95
C GLY A 37 6.75 29.57 -0.45
N PRO A 38 7.58 29.50 0.61
CA PRO A 38 7.95 28.24 1.23
C PRO A 38 6.70 27.50 1.73
N ALA A 39 6.72 26.17 1.67
CA ALA A 39 5.64 25.39 2.22
C ALA A 39 5.64 25.47 3.76
N ARG A 40 4.46 25.30 4.35
CA ARG A 40 4.30 25.02 5.78
C ARG A 40 4.14 23.52 5.95
N VAL A 41 4.99 22.90 6.77
CA VAL A 41 4.96 21.48 7.11
C VAL A 41 4.57 21.33 8.57
N GLU A 42 3.51 20.60 8.83
CA GLU A 42 3.00 20.34 10.17
C GLU A 42 2.86 18.84 10.37
N THR A 43 3.20 18.38 11.56
CA THR A 43 3.19 16.97 11.94
C THR A 43 2.37 16.76 13.21
N GLU A 44 1.61 15.68 13.25
CA GLU A 44 0.77 15.31 14.39
C GLU A 44 0.82 13.80 14.61
N VAL A 45 0.95 13.36 15.85
CA VAL A 45 0.74 11.96 16.23
C VAL A 45 -0.74 11.76 16.52
N VAL A 46 -1.37 10.86 15.77
CA VAL A 46 -2.80 10.56 15.88
C VAL A 46 -2.99 9.17 16.45
N ARG A 47 -3.74 9.06 17.55
CA ARG A 47 -4.11 7.77 18.13
C ARG A 47 -5.38 7.23 17.52
N LEU A 48 -5.27 6.10 16.85
CA LEU A 48 -6.36 5.35 16.25
C LEU A 48 -6.77 4.23 17.21
N ARG A 49 -8.02 4.24 17.67
CA ARG A 49 -8.59 3.18 18.53
C ARG A 49 -9.10 2.04 17.65
N LEU A 50 -8.75 0.82 18.02
CA LEU A 50 -9.20 -0.37 17.30
C LEU A 50 -10.62 -0.77 17.73
N ARG A 51 -11.39 -1.36 16.82
CA ARG A 51 -12.74 -1.91 17.10
C ARG A 51 -12.65 -3.19 17.92
N HIS A 52 -11.62 -4.00 17.66
CA HIS A 52 -11.25 -5.21 18.38
C HIS A 52 -9.76 -5.15 18.70
N THR A 53 -9.32 -5.82 19.74
CA THR A 53 -7.89 -6.02 19.98
C THR A 53 -7.25 -6.65 18.74
N TRP A 54 -6.17 -6.06 18.27
CA TRP A 54 -5.44 -6.55 17.10
C TRP A 54 -4.23 -7.38 17.55
N THR A 55 -4.31 -8.68 17.33
CA THR A 55 -3.27 -9.63 17.72
C THR A 55 -2.70 -10.34 16.48
N THR A 56 -1.38 -10.39 16.42
CA THR A 56 -0.58 -11.19 15.48
C THR A 56 0.46 -11.98 16.26
N THR A 57 1.33 -12.73 15.60
CA THR A 57 2.47 -13.41 16.25
C THR A 57 3.43 -12.43 16.96
N MET A 58 3.43 -11.16 16.58
CA MET A 58 4.43 -10.17 17.03
C MET A 58 3.94 -9.29 18.17
N SER A 59 2.65 -8.98 18.22
CA SER A 59 2.10 -8.03 19.19
C SER A 59 0.58 -8.11 19.32
N SER A 60 0.08 -7.58 20.45
CA SER A 60 -1.34 -7.34 20.68
C SER A 60 -1.54 -5.89 21.12
N SER A 61 -2.55 -5.20 20.60
CA SER A 61 -2.81 -3.81 20.92
C SER A 61 -4.26 -3.42 20.68
N GLU A 62 -4.75 -2.43 21.42
CA GLU A 62 -6.09 -1.84 21.29
C GLU A 62 -6.08 -0.49 20.54
N TYR A 63 -4.90 -0.01 20.14
CA TYR A 63 -4.74 1.24 19.42
C TYR A 63 -3.51 1.18 18.49
N ARG A 64 -3.42 2.16 17.59
CA ARG A 64 -2.22 2.48 16.81
C ARG A 64 -1.97 3.97 16.86
N ASP A 65 -0.73 4.36 17.12
CA ASP A 65 -0.29 5.73 16.96
C ASP A 65 0.34 5.87 15.57
N THR A 66 -0.19 6.80 14.76
CA THR A 66 0.29 7.08 13.40
C THR A 66 0.77 8.51 13.31
N LEU A 67 1.64 8.79 12.34
CA LEU A 67 2.11 10.12 12.02
C LEU A 67 1.27 10.71 10.91
N HIS A 68 0.62 11.84 11.12
CA HIS A 68 0.01 12.66 10.08
C HIS A 68 0.94 13.82 9.71
N VAL A 69 1.06 14.07 8.41
CA VAL A 69 1.81 15.19 7.82
C VAL A 69 0.86 16.05 6.99
N ARG A 70 0.87 17.36 7.25
CA ARG A 70 0.22 18.37 6.40
C ARG A 70 1.27 19.19 5.68
N TYR A 71 1.23 19.17 4.38
CA TYR A 71 2.10 19.96 3.50
C TYR A 71 1.26 21.04 2.82
N THR A 72 1.38 22.29 3.29
CA THR A 72 0.58 23.43 2.78
C THR A 72 1.46 24.36 1.96
N ARG A 73 1.09 24.58 0.70
CA ARG A 73 1.74 25.52 -0.20
C ARG A 73 0.73 26.10 -1.19
N ASP A 74 0.84 27.37 -1.52
CA ASP A 74 -0.01 28.07 -2.48
C ASP A 74 -1.53 27.89 -2.21
N GLY A 75 -1.92 27.90 -0.93
CA GLY A 75 -3.31 27.74 -0.50
C GLY A 75 -3.87 26.32 -0.60
N VAL A 76 -3.06 25.33 -1.00
CA VAL A 76 -3.43 23.92 -1.07
C VAL A 76 -2.72 23.13 0.03
N THR A 77 -3.42 22.18 0.66
CA THR A 77 -2.86 21.32 1.71
C THR A 77 -2.95 19.87 1.29
N GLY A 78 -1.81 19.23 1.08
CA GLY A 78 -1.72 17.78 0.95
C GLY A 78 -1.61 17.11 2.34
N ILE A 79 -2.27 15.98 2.48
CA ILE A 79 -2.34 15.18 3.70
C ILE A 79 -1.64 13.85 3.46
N GLY A 80 -0.76 13.45 4.40
CA GLY A 80 -0.11 12.14 4.39
C GLY A 80 -0.16 11.50 5.76
N GLU A 81 -0.07 10.18 5.77
CA GLU A 81 -0.01 9.38 7.00
C GLU A 81 1.05 8.29 6.84
N GLY A 82 1.76 8.04 7.93
CA GLY A 82 2.65 6.90 8.09
C GLY A 82 2.31 6.13 9.35
N ALA A 83 2.22 4.81 9.24
CA ALA A 83 1.88 3.89 10.32
C ALA A 83 3.12 3.06 10.73
N PRO A 84 4.00 3.59 11.59
CA PRO A 84 5.19 2.88 12.04
C PRO A 84 4.83 1.70 12.92
N ILE A 85 5.64 0.65 12.88
CA ILE A 85 5.48 -0.51 13.74
C ILE A 85 6.81 -0.92 14.39
N VAL A 86 6.70 -1.44 15.60
CA VAL A 86 7.86 -1.85 16.44
C VAL A 86 8.74 -2.89 15.74
N ARG A 87 8.17 -3.71 14.86
CA ARG A 87 8.92 -4.72 14.06
C ARG A 87 10.07 -4.11 13.28
N TYR A 88 9.94 -2.84 12.85
CA TYR A 88 10.97 -2.13 12.08
C TYR A 88 11.72 -1.10 12.92
N HIS A 89 11.60 -1.16 14.26
CA HIS A 89 12.23 -0.23 15.20
C HIS A 89 11.78 1.22 15.00
N GLU A 90 10.53 1.42 14.60
CA GLU A 90 9.92 2.72 14.36
C GLU A 90 8.71 2.93 15.27
N ASP A 91 8.50 4.16 15.71
CA ASP A 91 7.30 4.62 16.42
C ASP A 91 6.85 6.00 15.90
N ALA A 92 5.61 6.39 16.25
CA ALA A 92 5.05 7.65 15.75
C ALA A 92 5.79 8.90 16.26
N ALA A 93 6.41 8.82 17.43
CA ALA A 93 7.19 9.94 17.98
C ALA A 93 8.55 10.06 17.29
N SER A 94 9.24 8.95 16.98
CA SER A 94 10.49 8.96 16.20
C SER A 94 10.22 9.43 14.77
N ALA A 95 9.16 8.92 14.13
CA ALA A 95 8.72 9.33 12.81
C ALA A 95 8.42 10.83 12.75
N LYS A 96 7.72 11.37 13.76
CA LYS A 96 7.46 12.81 13.88
C LYS A 96 8.74 13.62 13.95
N ARG A 97 9.68 13.25 14.85
CA ARG A 97 10.96 13.95 14.97
C ARG A 97 11.75 13.96 13.66
N ALA A 98 11.71 12.86 12.92
CA ALA A 98 12.40 12.75 11.64
C ALA A 98 11.86 13.73 10.59
N VAL A 99 10.53 13.85 10.48
CA VAL A 99 9.91 14.83 9.57
C VAL A 99 10.15 16.26 10.03
N ASP A 100 10.00 16.55 11.34
CA ASP A 100 10.26 17.88 11.90
C ASP A 100 11.70 18.33 11.63
N GLY A 101 12.67 17.42 11.72
CA GLY A 101 14.07 17.66 11.37
C GLY A 101 14.32 18.03 9.91
N LEU A 102 13.42 17.65 9.02
CA LEU A 102 13.49 17.98 7.59
C LEU A 102 12.54 19.12 7.18
N ALA A 103 11.78 19.72 8.10
CA ALA A 103 10.75 20.70 7.78
C ALA A 103 11.26 21.87 6.93
N SER A 104 12.44 22.43 7.24
CA SER A 104 13.04 23.52 6.47
C SER A 104 13.39 23.11 5.03
N PHE A 105 13.91 21.88 4.85
CA PHE A 105 14.19 21.35 3.52
C PHE A 105 12.88 21.16 2.72
N LEU A 106 11.88 20.52 3.32
CA LEU A 106 10.58 20.29 2.70
C LEU A 106 9.86 21.58 2.34
N ALA A 107 9.99 22.61 3.19
CA ALA A 107 9.43 23.94 2.93
C ALA A 107 10.05 24.62 1.71
N ALA A 108 11.35 24.44 1.49
CA ALA A 108 12.09 25.07 0.40
C ALA A 108 11.99 24.30 -0.93
N ALA A 109 11.79 22.97 -0.87
CA ALA A 109 11.79 22.10 -2.05
C ALA A 109 10.60 22.37 -2.98
N ASP A 110 10.77 22.12 -4.28
CA ASP A 110 9.67 22.18 -5.25
C ASP A 110 8.89 20.84 -5.26
N PRO A 111 7.64 20.79 -4.78
CA PRO A 111 6.85 19.58 -4.74
C PRO A 111 6.48 19.02 -6.12
N ARG A 112 6.55 19.85 -7.19
CA ARG A 112 6.30 19.40 -8.57
C ARG A 112 7.40 18.49 -9.07
N ALA A 113 8.62 18.64 -8.54
CA ALA A 113 9.73 17.72 -8.75
C ALA A 113 9.76 16.60 -7.68
N PHE A 114 8.60 15.99 -7.43
CA PHE A 114 8.38 15.07 -6.31
C PHE A 114 9.34 13.86 -6.31
N ASP A 115 9.73 13.34 -7.46
CA ASP A 115 10.72 12.23 -7.51
C ASP A 115 12.07 12.68 -6.96
N LYS A 116 12.55 13.85 -7.37
CA LYS A 116 13.79 14.45 -6.86
C LYS A 116 13.69 14.81 -5.38
N LEU A 117 12.55 15.38 -4.95
CA LEU A 117 12.28 15.71 -3.55
C LEU A 117 12.37 14.44 -2.69
N MET A 118 11.68 13.37 -3.09
CA MET A 118 11.67 12.12 -2.34
C MET A 118 13.01 11.39 -2.37
N ALA A 119 13.78 11.48 -3.45
CA ALA A 119 15.16 10.97 -3.47
C ALA A 119 16.02 11.66 -2.39
N GLU A 120 15.86 12.96 -2.21
CA GLU A 120 16.55 13.70 -1.14
C GLU A 120 16.04 13.35 0.27
N VAL A 121 14.72 13.14 0.44
CA VAL A 121 14.16 12.65 1.72
C VAL A 121 14.74 11.29 2.09
N LEU A 122 14.78 10.35 1.14
CA LEU A 122 15.35 9.02 1.32
C LEU A 122 16.84 9.07 1.73
N ARG A 123 17.60 10.00 1.17
CA ARG A 123 19.02 10.18 1.46
C ARG A 123 19.28 10.85 2.83
N ARG A 124 18.43 11.81 3.22
CA ARG A 124 18.61 12.64 4.42
C ARG A 124 18.06 12.01 5.69
N MET A 125 17.07 11.16 5.57
CA MET A 125 16.42 10.48 6.68
C MET A 125 16.90 9.04 6.73
N GLU A 126 17.64 8.68 7.78
CA GLU A 126 18.01 7.29 8.04
C GLU A 126 16.84 6.55 8.71
N GLY A 127 16.56 5.31 8.31
CA GLY A 127 15.40 4.57 8.82
C GLY A 127 14.07 5.28 8.57
N GLU A 128 13.16 5.24 9.53
CA GLU A 128 11.91 6.00 9.61
C GLU A 128 11.08 5.93 8.30
N TRP A 129 10.83 4.71 7.85
CA TRP A 129 10.20 4.49 6.55
C TRP A 129 8.75 4.92 6.52
N ALA A 130 8.02 4.75 7.63
CA ALA A 130 6.67 5.28 7.76
C ALA A 130 6.65 6.82 7.69
N ALA A 131 7.67 7.50 8.25
CA ALA A 131 7.80 8.96 8.13
C ALA A 131 8.01 9.40 6.68
N LYS A 132 8.86 8.66 5.92
CA LYS A 132 9.06 8.89 4.48
C LYS A 132 7.77 8.71 3.70
N ALA A 133 7.01 7.66 4.03
CA ALA A 133 5.71 7.41 3.42
C ALA A 133 4.73 8.55 3.68
N ALA A 134 4.65 9.06 4.90
CA ALA A 134 3.80 10.20 5.24
C ALA A 134 4.15 11.45 4.42
N VAL A 135 5.44 11.75 4.22
CA VAL A 135 5.89 12.87 3.40
C VAL A 135 5.55 12.66 1.93
N ASP A 136 5.85 11.48 1.38
CA ASP A 136 5.56 11.13 -0.02
C ASP A 136 4.07 11.25 -0.34
N ILE A 137 3.22 10.70 0.52
CA ILE A 137 1.76 10.78 0.38
C ILE A 137 1.29 12.22 0.41
N ALA A 138 1.75 13.04 1.38
CA ALA A 138 1.35 14.44 1.51
C ALA A 138 1.76 15.28 0.28
N VAL A 139 2.96 15.04 -0.25
CA VAL A 139 3.46 15.73 -1.46
C VAL A 139 2.65 15.33 -2.68
N LEU A 140 2.37 14.03 -2.88
CA LEU A 140 1.60 13.55 -4.02
C LEU A 140 0.12 13.97 -3.94
N ASP A 141 -0.46 14.01 -2.76
CA ASP A 141 -1.80 14.57 -2.54
C ASP A 141 -1.84 16.04 -2.94
N TRP A 142 -0.86 16.84 -2.49
CA TRP A 142 -0.72 18.24 -2.90
C TRP A 142 -0.59 18.39 -4.43
N VAL A 143 0.26 17.57 -5.07
CA VAL A 143 0.46 17.59 -6.53
C VAL A 143 -0.85 17.29 -7.26
N GLY A 144 -1.55 16.22 -6.87
CA GLY A 144 -2.84 15.85 -7.47
C GLY A 144 -3.88 16.98 -7.35
N GLN A 145 -4.00 17.60 -6.16
CA GLN A 145 -4.88 18.74 -5.93
C GLN A 145 -4.49 19.95 -6.81
N ARG A 146 -3.19 20.26 -6.94
CA ARG A 146 -2.70 21.37 -7.78
C ARG A 146 -2.94 21.15 -9.26
N LEU A 147 -2.90 19.90 -9.72
CA LEU A 147 -3.18 19.54 -11.12
C LEU A 147 -4.68 19.32 -11.38
N GLY A 148 -5.51 19.29 -10.34
CA GLY A 148 -6.94 19.05 -10.48
C GLY A 148 -7.30 17.61 -10.83
N ILE A 149 -6.43 16.63 -10.53
CA ILE A 149 -6.64 15.21 -10.84
C ILE A 149 -6.40 14.30 -9.62
N PRO A 150 -7.08 13.15 -9.53
CA PRO A 150 -6.77 12.13 -8.52
C PRO A 150 -5.34 11.58 -8.67
N VAL A 151 -4.75 11.10 -7.57
CA VAL A 151 -3.37 10.59 -7.58
C VAL A 151 -3.18 9.40 -8.51
N HIS A 152 -4.13 8.46 -8.61
CA HIS A 152 -4.03 7.35 -9.56
C HIS A 152 -3.90 7.82 -11.03
N ARG A 153 -4.49 8.97 -11.38
CA ARG A 153 -4.35 9.55 -12.72
C ARG A 153 -2.93 10.09 -13.00
N LEU A 154 -2.17 10.49 -11.96
CA LEU A 154 -0.75 10.85 -12.12
C LEU A 154 0.07 9.65 -12.64
N PHE A 155 -0.36 8.44 -12.31
CA PHE A 155 0.29 7.19 -12.73
C PHE A 155 -0.38 6.54 -13.95
N GLY A 156 -1.41 7.18 -14.54
CA GLY A 156 -2.13 6.67 -15.71
C GLY A 156 -2.97 5.42 -15.44
N LEU A 157 -3.48 5.26 -14.22
CA LEU A 157 -4.19 4.06 -13.77
C LEU A 157 -5.70 4.21 -13.89
N ASP A 158 -6.40 3.11 -14.16
CA ASP A 158 -7.85 3.01 -14.15
C ASP A 158 -8.32 2.30 -12.87
N PRO A 159 -9.10 2.95 -12.00
CA PRO A 159 -9.66 2.33 -10.79
C PRO A 159 -10.49 1.06 -11.05
N ALA A 160 -11.02 0.89 -12.25
CA ALA A 160 -11.80 -0.29 -12.62
C ALA A 160 -10.97 -1.59 -12.59
N ASP A 161 -9.63 -1.49 -12.76
CA ASP A 161 -8.71 -2.62 -12.73
C ASP A 161 -8.33 -3.06 -11.31
N ALA A 162 -8.78 -2.34 -10.26
CA ALA A 162 -8.45 -2.68 -8.88
C ALA A 162 -9.06 -4.04 -8.48
N PRO A 163 -8.28 -4.95 -7.88
CA PRO A 163 -8.80 -6.21 -7.38
C PRO A 163 -9.67 -5.98 -6.14
N ILE A 164 -10.44 -7.00 -5.76
CA ILE A 164 -11.15 -6.99 -4.48
C ILE A 164 -10.14 -7.01 -3.32
N THR A 165 -10.48 -6.28 -2.25
CA THR A 165 -9.72 -6.33 -1.00
C THR A 165 -10.25 -7.40 -0.06
N THR A 166 -9.41 -7.87 0.88
CA THR A 166 -9.80 -8.74 1.98
C THR A 166 -10.34 -7.94 3.16
N PHE A 167 -10.89 -8.65 4.14
CA PHE A 167 -11.06 -8.18 5.51
C PHE A 167 -10.26 -9.08 6.45
N SER A 168 -9.43 -8.47 7.30
CA SER A 168 -8.47 -9.17 8.14
C SER A 168 -9.05 -9.53 9.51
N ILE A 169 -8.87 -10.78 9.91
CA ILE A 169 -9.24 -11.33 11.22
C ILE A 169 -7.95 -11.57 12.00
N GLY A 170 -7.71 -10.76 13.04
CA GLY A 170 -6.60 -10.97 13.97
C GLY A 170 -6.82 -12.17 14.88
N ILE A 171 -5.73 -12.72 15.42
CA ILE A 171 -5.76 -13.88 16.33
C ILE A 171 -6.59 -13.54 17.58
N ASP A 172 -7.49 -14.46 17.97
CA ASP A 172 -8.35 -14.31 19.15
C ASP A 172 -8.89 -15.67 19.60
N THR A 173 -9.74 -15.68 20.63
CA THR A 173 -10.47 -16.89 21.00
C THR A 173 -11.39 -17.38 19.87
N PRO A 174 -11.73 -18.66 19.79
CA PRO A 174 -12.66 -19.17 18.79
C PRO A 174 -14.01 -18.44 18.75
N GLU A 175 -14.53 -18.03 19.91
CA GLU A 175 -15.80 -17.29 20.02
C GLU A 175 -15.71 -15.93 19.37
N VAL A 176 -14.68 -15.15 19.69
CA VAL A 176 -14.45 -13.81 19.13
C VAL A 176 -14.10 -13.91 17.65
N THR A 177 -13.33 -14.91 17.23
CA THR A 177 -13.04 -15.19 15.82
C THR A 177 -14.33 -15.41 15.03
N ARG A 178 -15.27 -16.24 15.52
CA ARG A 178 -16.58 -16.44 14.88
C ARG A 178 -17.38 -15.14 14.77
N GLN A 179 -17.33 -14.30 15.81
CA GLN A 179 -17.99 -12.98 15.79
C GLN A 179 -17.39 -12.09 14.69
N LYS A 180 -16.07 -11.92 14.65
CA LYS A 180 -15.36 -11.11 13.64
C LYS A 180 -15.67 -11.59 12.22
N VAL A 181 -15.76 -12.90 11.99
CA VAL A 181 -16.12 -13.48 10.68
C VAL A 181 -17.55 -13.11 10.27
N ARG A 182 -18.51 -13.10 11.22
CA ARG A 182 -19.88 -12.64 10.91
C ARG A 182 -19.94 -11.15 10.59
N GLU A 183 -19.19 -10.32 11.32
CA GLU A 183 -19.07 -8.88 11.06
C GLU A 183 -18.48 -8.59 9.67
N ALA A 184 -17.65 -9.51 9.16
CA ALA A 184 -17.03 -9.43 7.85
C ALA A 184 -17.83 -10.08 6.72
N GLU A 185 -19.14 -10.35 6.91
CA GLU A 185 -19.97 -11.06 5.92
C GLU A 185 -20.03 -10.39 4.56
N ALA A 186 -19.95 -9.06 4.50
CA ALA A 186 -19.96 -8.31 3.25
C ALA A 186 -18.70 -8.50 2.37
N PHE A 187 -17.63 -9.08 2.93
CA PHE A 187 -16.38 -9.29 2.20
C PHE A 187 -16.35 -10.67 1.54
N PRO A 188 -16.04 -10.77 0.24
CA PRO A 188 -16.03 -12.03 -0.49
C PRO A 188 -14.82 -12.91 -0.13
N VAL A 189 -13.73 -12.35 0.38
CA VAL A 189 -12.50 -13.04 0.79
C VAL A 189 -12.05 -12.52 2.15
N LEU A 190 -11.63 -13.41 3.04
CA LEU A 190 -11.11 -13.05 4.36
C LEU A 190 -9.61 -13.34 4.46
N LYS A 191 -8.87 -12.49 5.18
CA LYS A 191 -7.49 -12.73 5.57
C LYS A 191 -7.45 -13.14 7.04
N ILE A 192 -6.82 -14.27 7.34
CA ILE A 192 -6.76 -14.81 8.70
C ILE A 192 -5.32 -14.77 9.21
N LYS A 193 -5.12 -14.15 10.36
CA LYS A 193 -3.83 -14.19 11.06
C LYS A 193 -3.67 -15.50 11.78
N VAL A 194 -2.52 -16.14 11.56
CA VAL A 194 -2.10 -17.43 12.16
C VAL A 194 -0.64 -17.32 12.60
N GLY A 195 0.02 -18.45 12.88
CA GLY A 195 1.44 -18.52 13.24
C GLY A 195 1.67 -18.87 14.72
N LEU A 196 0.62 -19.26 15.42
CA LEU A 196 0.67 -19.74 16.80
C LEU A 196 0.21 -21.21 16.90
N ASP A 197 0.28 -21.77 18.11
CA ASP A 197 -0.20 -23.14 18.37
C ASP A 197 -1.74 -23.27 18.28
N THR A 198 -2.44 -22.14 18.13
CA THR A 198 -3.91 -22.06 18.01
C THR A 198 -4.40 -22.00 16.57
N ASP A 199 -3.54 -22.19 15.58
CA ASP A 199 -3.87 -22.01 14.15
C ASP A 199 -5.04 -22.88 13.70
N GLU A 200 -5.03 -24.17 14.05
CA GLU A 200 -6.08 -25.11 13.69
C GLU A 200 -7.43 -24.68 14.28
N ALA A 201 -7.46 -24.39 15.60
CA ALA A 201 -8.68 -23.92 16.26
C ALA A 201 -9.21 -22.61 15.68
N THR A 202 -8.31 -21.71 15.26
CA THR A 202 -8.68 -20.44 14.59
C THR A 202 -9.34 -20.71 13.24
N ILE A 203 -8.74 -21.53 12.39
CA ILE A 203 -9.29 -21.86 11.06
C ILE A 203 -10.59 -22.67 11.17
N GLU A 204 -10.68 -23.60 12.11
CA GLU A 204 -11.92 -24.34 12.39
C GLU A 204 -13.05 -23.39 12.85
N ALA A 205 -12.74 -22.44 13.72
CA ALA A 205 -13.70 -21.41 14.11
C ALA A 205 -14.19 -20.59 12.91
N VAL A 206 -13.28 -20.18 12.02
CA VAL A 206 -13.64 -19.48 10.76
C VAL A 206 -14.52 -20.36 9.88
N ARG A 207 -14.14 -21.63 9.64
CA ARG A 207 -14.86 -22.58 8.78
C ARG A 207 -16.21 -22.98 9.33
N SER A 208 -16.40 -22.92 10.65
CA SER A 208 -17.72 -23.12 11.27
C SER A 208 -18.76 -22.04 10.90
N VAL A 209 -18.30 -20.88 10.42
CA VAL A 209 -19.15 -19.72 10.07
C VAL A 209 -19.23 -19.52 8.56
N THR A 210 -18.13 -19.74 7.81
CA THR A 210 -18.08 -19.41 6.39
C THR A 210 -17.34 -20.41 5.53
N LYS A 211 -17.73 -20.51 4.25
CA LYS A 211 -17.02 -21.27 3.21
C LYS A 211 -16.27 -20.35 2.22
N LYS A 212 -16.21 -19.05 2.48
CA LYS A 212 -15.51 -18.08 1.61
C LYS A 212 -14.05 -18.46 1.42
N PRO A 213 -13.42 -18.07 0.29
CA PRO A 213 -11.97 -18.15 0.12
C PRO A 213 -11.24 -17.45 1.27
N LEU A 214 -10.14 -18.04 1.72
CA LEU A 214 -9.29 -17.48 2.76
C LEU A 214 -7.91 -17.20 2.20
N ARG A 215 -7.31 -16.12 2.68
CA ARG A 215 -5.87 -15.87 2.61
C ARG A 215 -5.33 -15.91 4.02
N VAL A 216 -4.14 -16.45 4.20
CA VAL A 216 -3.58 -16.65 5.53
C VAL A 216 -2.25 -15.93 5.64
N ASP A 217 -2.01 -15.32 6.80
CA ASP A 217 -0.76 -14.62 7.09
C ASP A 217 -0.22 -15.13 8.44
N ALA A 218 0.94 -15.77 8.39
CA ALA A 218 1.59 -16.33 9.56
C ALA A 218 2.56 -15.37 10.26
N ASN A 219 2.83 -14.21 9.69
CA ASN A 219 3.71 -13.16 10.23
C ASN A 219 4.98 -13.75 10.87
N GLU A 220 5.76 -14.55 10.10
CA GLU A 220 7.00 -15.19 10.54
C GLU A 220 6.81 -16.24 11.68
N GLY A 221 5.59 -16.74 11.93
CA GLY A 221 5.27 -17.51 13.13
C GLY A 221 5.89 -18.90 13.17
N TRP A 222 6.02 -19.60 12.03
CA TRP A 222 6.52 -20.97 11.99
C TRP A 222 8.04 -21.00 11.79
N LYS A 223 8.76 -21.57 12.76
CA LYS A 223 10.22 -21.55 12.80
C LYS A 223 10.88 -22.88 12.43
N ASP A 224 10.06 -23.90 12.14
CA ASP A 224 10.50 -25.20 11.65
C ASP A 224 9.83 -25.46 10.30
N ARG A 225 10.62 -25.84 9.29
CA ARG A 225 10.12 -26.01 7.91
C ARG A 225 9.22 -27.23 7.74
N GLU A 226 9.40 -28.30 8.54
CA GLU A 226 8.53 -29.47 8.46
C GLU A 226 7.18 -29.16 9.10
N VAL A 227 7.17 -28.39 10.20
CA VAL A 227 5.93 -27.85 10.80
C VAL A 227 5.23 -26.95 9.81
N ALA A 228 5.94 -26.01 9.18
CA ALA A 228 5.38 -25.12 8.16
C ALA A 228 4.80 -25.90 6.99
N LEU A 229 5.50 -26.94 6.50
CA LEU A 229 5.01 -27.82 5.43
C LEU A 229 3.71 -28.53 5.81
N ALA A 230 3.66 -29.10 7.02
CA ALA A 230 2.46 -29.80 7.50
C ALA A 230 1.27 -28.83 7.61
N LYS A 231 1.49 -27.64 8.18
CA LYS A 231 0.44 -26.60 8.30
C LYS A 231 -0.04 -26.10 6.95
N ILE A 232 0.85 -25.80 5.99
CA ILE A 232 0.47 -25.34 4.65
C ILE A 232 -0.36 -26.41 3.93
N ARG A 233 0.05 -27.69 3.97
CA ARG A 233 -0.71 -28.79 3.36
C ARG A 233 -2.09 -28.96 3.98
N TRP A 234 -2.20 -28.78 5.29
CA TRP A 234 -3.49 -28.80 5.96
C TRP A 234 -4.36 -27.60 5.53
N LEU A 235 -3.78 -26.38 5.46
CA LEU A 235 -4.48 -25.17 4.99
C LEU A 235 -4.98 -25.30 3.54
N GLU A 236 -4.24 -26.01 2.66
CA GLU A 236 -4.71 -26.34 1.30
C GLU A 236 -6.06 -27.09 1.36
N THR A 237 -6.24 -28.00 2.31
CA THR A 237 -7.51 -28.74 2.49
C THR A 237 -8.63 -27.85 3.05
N GLN A 238 -8.28 -26.70 3.63
CA GLN A 238 -9.23 -25.75 4.19
C GLN A 238 -9.68 -24.67 3.19
N GLY A 239 -9.28 -24.76 1.91
CA GLY A 239 -9.66 -23.80 0.88
C GLY A 239 -8.96 -22.45 1.05
N VAL A 240 -7.72 -22.45 1.50
CA VAL A 240 -6.85 -21.27 1.56
C VAL A 240 -6.20 -21.06 0.19
N GLU A 241 -6.23 -19.81 -0.31
CA GLU A 241 -5.73 -19.47 -1.66
C GLU A 241 -4.23 -19.16 -1.69
N LEU A 242 -3.70 -18.61 -0.62
CA LEU A 242 -2.29 -18.24 -0.49
C LEU A 242 -1.87 -18.13 0.99
N ILE A 243 -0.58 -18.27 1.22
CA ILE A 243 0.07 -18.04 2.52
C ILE A 243 1.06 -16.89 2.43
N GLU A 244 0.97 -15.95 3.37
CA GLU A 244 1.89 -14.82 3.51
C GLU A 244 2.86 -15.09 4.66
N GLN A 245 4.14 -14.86 4.39
CA GLN A 245 5.29 -14.92 5.30
C GLN A 245 5.21 -16.05 6.35
N PRO A 246 5.24 -17.32 5.92
CA PRO A 246 5.08 -18.46 6.85
C PRO A 246 6.22 -18.56 7.86
N MET A 247 7.44 -18.21 7.46
CA MET A 247 8.65 -18.35 8.26
C MET A 247 9.42 -17.04 8.34
N PRO A 248 10.35 -16.89 9.33
CA PRO A 248 11.20 -15.70 9.44
C PRO A 248 11.90 -15.33 8.14
N ALA A 249 11.98 -14.04 7.85
CA ALA A 249 12.63 -13.49 6.64
C ALA A 249 14.08 -13.97 6.46
N ALA A 250 14.78 -14.25 7.56
CA ALA A 250 16.14 -14.78 7.54
C ALA A 250 16.24 -16.24 7.07
N MET A 251 15.12 -16.98 7.00
CA MET A 251 15.07 -18.39 6.65
C MET A 251 14.75 -18.61 5.15
N ALA A 252 15.37 -17.83 4.27
CA ALA A 252 15.09 -17.85 2.84
C ALA A 252 15.30 -19.24 2.18
N ASP A 253 16.27 -20.02 2.66
CA ASP A 253 16.52 -21.37 2.13
C ASP A 253 15.40 -22.34 2.51
N ASP A 254 14.83 -22.23 3.70
CA ASP A 254 13.70 -23.06 4.12
C ASP A 254 12.42 -22.66 3.37
N ILE A 255 12.20 -21.38 3.08
CA ILE A 255 11.10 -20.92 2.22
C ILE A 255 11.27 -21.48 0.79
N ARG A 256 12.48 -21.43 0.22
CA ARG A 256 12.77 -22.01 -1.09
C ARG A 256 12.49 -23.51 -1.14
N TRP A 257 12.84 -24.22 -0.07
CA TRP A 257 12.54 -25.62 0.09
C TRP A 257 11.03 -25.89 0.20
N LEU A 258 10.29 -25.09 0.97
CA LEU A 258 8.82 -25.17 1.10
C LEU A 258 8.13 -24.96 -0.25
N ARG A 259 8.52 -23.90 -0.99
CA ARG A 259 7.94 -23.59 -2.31
C ARG A 259 7.96 -24.78 -3.26
N GLY A 260 9.01 -25.60 -3.22
CA GLY A 260 9.13 -26.81 -4.05
C GLY A 260 8.26 -27.99 -3.56
N LYS A 261 7.50 -27.87 -2.47
CA LYS A 261 6.76 -28.97 -1.83
C LYS A 261 5.27 -28.72 -1.61
N VAL A 262 4.81 -27.51 -1.89
CA VAL A 262 3.41 -27.09 -1.75
C VAL A 262 2.88 -26.55 -3.07
N ASN A 263 1.56 -26.58 -3.24
CA ASN A 263 0.90 -25.96 -4.40
C ASN A 263 0.37 -24.56 -4.09
N MET A 264 0.22 -24.24 -2.78
CA MET A 264 -0.24 -22.93 -2.33
C MET A 264 0.82 -21.85 -2.60
N PRO A 265 0.48 -20.75 -3.27
CA PRO A 265 1.40 -19.65 -3.47
C PRO A 265 1.89 -19.05 -2.15
N ILE A 266 3.20 -18.80 -2.05
CA ILE A 266 3.85 -18.20 -0.88
C ILE A 266 4.22 -16.76 -1.20
N PHE A 267 3.75 -15.81 -0.38
CA PHE A 267 4.00 -14.38 -0.53
C PHE A 267 4.98 -13.86 0.53
N ALA A 268 5.93 -13.03 0.09
CA ALA A 268 6.86 -12.33 0.99
C ALA A 268 6.23 -11.05 1.53
N ASP A 269 6.27 -10.84 2.84
CA ASP A 269 5.95 -9.57 3.51
C ASP A 269 7.18 -9.00 4.19
N GLU A 270 7.58 -9.57 5.33
CA GLU A 270 8.73 -9.12 6.12
C GLU A 270 10.08 -9.34 5.40
N ALA A 271 10.12 -10.28 4.47
CA ALA A 271 11.31 -10.52 3.65
C ALA A 271 11.51 -9.51 2.51
N CYS A 272 10.47 -8.73 2.14
CA CYS A 272 10.50 -7.81 1.01
C CYS A 272 10.06 -6.40 1.44
N LEU A 273 11.00 -5.57 1.82
CA LEU A 273 10.72 -4.25 2.38
C LEU A 273 10.93 -3.11 1.37
N ARG A 274 11.86 -3.27 0.43
CA ARG A 274 12.36 -2.20 -0.45
C ARG A 274 12.46 -2.66 -1.90
N PRO A 275 12.56 -1.75 -2.87
CA PRO A 275 12.78 -2.12 -4.27
C PRO A 275 13.98 -3.06 -4.49
N ALA A 276 15.07 -2.87 -3.75
CA ALA A 276 16.27 -3.70 -3.84
C ALA A 276 16.09 -5.13 -3.30
N ASP A 277 15.02 -5.40 -2.55
CA ASP A 277 14.74 -6.74 -2.03
C ASP A 277 13.96 -7.58 -3.05
N VAL A 278 13.15 -6.96 -3.90
CA VAL A 278 12.26 -7.67 -4.84
C VAL A 278 12.99 -8.71 -5.70
N PRO A 279 14.17 -8.42 -6.31
CA PRO A 279 14.89 -9.43 -7.08
C PRO A 279 15.31 -10.66 -6.26
N LYS A 280 15.52 -10.53 -4.96
CA LYS A 280 15.92 -11.62 -4.06
C LYS A 280 14.76 -12.61 -3.80
N MET A 281 13.52 -12.21 -4.09
CA MET A 281 12.33 -13.03 -3.83
C MET A 281 12.05 -14.07 -4.91
N VAL A 282 12.62 -13.92 -6.12
CA VAL A 282 12.27 -14.70 -7.31
C VAL A 282 12.37 -16.22 -7.10
N ASP A 283 13.38 -16.68 -6.39
CA ASP A 283 13.61 -18.12 -6.17
C ASP A 283 12.87 -18.69 -4.97
N ALA A 284 12.45 -17.84 -4.03
CA ALA A 284 11.89 -18.27 -2.75
C ALA A 284 10.38 -18.06 -2.63
N TYR A 285 9.82 -17.09 -3.34
CA TYR A 285 8.40 -16.72 -3.22
C TYR A 285 7.72 -16.69 -4.57
N ASP A 286 6.39 -16.84 -4.58
CA ASP A 286 5.55 -16.71 -5.78
C ASP A 286 5.06 -15.28 -5.98
N GLY A 287 5.08 -14.49 -4.91
CA GLY A 287 4.66 -13.10 -4.92
C GLY A 287 5.23 -12.28 -3.76
N VAL A 288 4.98 -10.98 -3.82
CA VAL A 288 5.41 -10.02 -2.80
C VAL A 288 4.23 -9.19 -2.32
N ASN A 289 4.14 -8.97 -1.00
CA ASN A 289 3.21 -8.02 -0.40
C ASN A 289 3.91 -6.67 -0.22
N VAL A 290 3.57 -5.72 -1.09
CA VAL A 290 4.06 -4.35 -1.03
C VAL A 290 3.21 -3.55 -0.06
N LYS A 291 3.83 -2.86 0.89
CA LYS A 291 3.15 -1.92 1.80
C LYS A 291 3.82 -0.55 1.70
N VAL A 292 3.01 0.49 1.55
CA VAL A 292 3.49 1.87 1.34
C VAL A 292 4.37 2.32 2.50
N ASP A 293 3.98 2.00 3.74
CA ASP A 293 4.75 2.33 4.95
C ASP A 293 6.12 1.64 4.97
N LYS A 294 6.19 0.36 4.61
CA LYS A 294 7.46 -0.37 4.51
C LYS A 294 8.35 0.19 3.40
N ALA A 295 7.76 0.46 2.24
CA ALA A 295 8.49 0.93 1.07
C ALA A 295 9.07 2.33 1.26
N GLY A 296 8.42 3.17 2.08
CA GLY A 296 8.78 4.57 2.27
C GLY A 296 8.08 5.52 1.31
N GLY A 297 6.85 5.17 0.88
CA GLY A 297 5.97 6.00 0.07
C GLY A 297 5.43 5.31 -1.17
N LEU A 298 4.48 5.98 -1.83
CA LEU A 298 3.83 5.50 -3.06
C LEU A 298 4.83 5.32 -4.21
N LEU A 299 5.81 6.22 -4.33
CA LEU A 299 6.81 6.14 -5.40
C LEU A 299 7.69 4.89 -5.25
N GLN A 300 8.09 4.53 -4.03
CA GLN A 300 8.86 3.32 -3.80
C GLN A 300 8.00 2.07 -3.97
N ALA A 301 6.75 2.09 -3.49
CA ALA A 301 5.79 1.01 -3.68
C ALA A 301 5.52 0.76 -5.17
N LEU A 302 5.33 1.80 -5.96
CA LEU A 302 5.20 1.71 -7.42
C LEU A 302 6.41 1.01 -8.07
N ARG A 303 7.63 1.40 -7.67
CA ARG A 303 8.87 0.75 -8.17
C ARG A 303 8.91 -0.72 -7.80
N MET A 304 8.56 -1.08 -6.55
CA MET A 304 8.49 -2.49 -6.13
C MET A 304 7.53 -3.31 -6.99
N ILE A 305 6.31 -2.78 -7.21
CA ILE A 305 5.29 -3.44 -8.05
C ILE A 305 5.82 -3.63 -9.48
N GLN A 306 6.42 -2.59 -10.07
CA GLN A 306 6.96 -2.66 -11.43
C GLN A 306 8.10 -3.69 -11.57
N ILE A 307 9.02 -3.73 -10.60
CA ILE A 307 10.12 -4.72 -10.57
C ILE A 307 9.54 -6.13 -10.40
N ALA A 308 8.61 -6.34 -9.47
CA ALA A 308 7.98 -7.64 -9.22
C ALA A 308 7.31 -8.19 -10.49
N ARG A 309 6.50 -7.35 -11.16
CA ARG A 309 5.83 -7.72 -12.42
C ARG A 309 6.82 -8.04 -13.54
N ALA A 310 7.90 -7.25 -13.68
CA ALA A 310 8.94 -7.50 -14.68
C ALA A 310 9.69 -8.82 -14.44
N LEU A 311 9.76 -9.27 -13.19
CA LEU A 311 10.37 -10.54 -12.78
C LEU A 311 9.38 -11.72 -12.75
N GLY A 312 8.11 -11.50 -13.11
CA GLY A 312 7.08 -12.55 -13.13
C GLY A 312 6.53 -12.93 -11.74
N LEU A 313 6.83 -12.15 -10.69
CA LEU A 313 6.26 -12.34 -9.37
C LEU A 313 4.82 -11.81 -9.33
N LYS A 314 3.94 -12.49 -8.61
CA LYS A 314 2.64 -11.96 -8.24
C LYS A 314 2.79 -10.79 -7.28
N THR A 315 1.84 -9.87 -7.33
CA THR A 315 1.87 -8.66 -6.51
C THR A 315 0.64 -8.57 -5.61
N MET A 316 0.86 -8.28 -4.35
CA MET A 316 -0.16 -7.89 -3.39
C MET A 316 0.15 -6.49 -2.88
N LEU A 317 -0.87 -5.68 -2.70
CA LEU A 317 -0.77 -4.39 -2.02
C LEU A 317 -1.47 -4.51 -0.67
N GLY A 318 -0.68 -4.53 0.38
CA GLY A 318 -1.16 -4.59 1.76
C GLY A 318 -1.04 -3.26 2.48
N CYS A 319 -1.46 -3.25 3.74
CA CYS A 319 -1.37 -2.07 4.59
C CYS A 319 -0.94 -2.41 6.02
N MET A 320 -0.64 -1.39 6.79
CA MET A 320 -0.69 -1.40 8.24
C MET A 320 -2.09 -0.96 8.69
N VAL A 321 -2.44 -1.23 9.95
CA VAL A 321 -3.62 -0.60 10.54
C VAL A 321 -3.37 0.91 10.61
N SER A 322 -4.17 1.68 9.88
CA SER A 322 -4.04 3.12 9.70
C SER A 322 -5.38 3.76 9.36
N SER A 323 -5.43 5.08 9.27
CA SER A 323 -6.65 5.81 8.90
C SER A 323 -6.93 5.75 7.39
N SER A 324 -8.06 6.31 7.01
CA SER A 324 -8.41 6.48 5.59
C SER A 324 -7.37 7.27 4.80
N VAL A 325 -6.46 8.01 5.43
CA VAL A 325 -5.39 8.74 4.70
C VAL A 325 -4.44 7.75 4.04
N ALA A 326 -3.77 6.89 4.82
CA ALA A 326 -2.81 5.92 4.29
C ALA A 326 -3.48 4.87 3.41
N ILE A 327 -4.68 4.40 3.80
CA ILE A 327 -5.38 3.38 3.01
C ILE A 327 -5.85 3.93 1.66
N THR A 328 -6.35 5.18 1.62
CA THR A 328 -6.71 5.82 0.34
C THR A 328 -5.49 6.05 -0.53
N ALA A 329 -4.36 6.43 0.08
CA ALA A 329 -3.10 6.58 -0.65
C ALA A 329 -2.65 5.24 -1.27
N ALA A 330 -2.60 4.17 -0.48
CA ALA A 330 -2.26 2.84 -0.99
C ALA A 330 -3.23 2.41 -2.10
N ALA A 331 -4.54 2.61 -1.91
CA ALA A 331 -5.55 2.25 -2.90
C ALA A 331 -5.33 2.91 -4.27
N GLN A 332 -4.64 4.07 -4.35
CA GLN A 332 -4.32 4.70 -5.64
C GLN A 332 -3.45 3.82 -6.55
N LEU A 333 -2.68 2.87 -5.97
CA LEU A 333 -1.85 1.92 -6.72
C LEU A 333 -2.53 0.55 -6.92
N SER A 334 -3.71 0.33 -6.33
CA SER A 334 -4.39 -0.98 -6.40
C SER A 334 -4.67 -1.49 -7.82
N PRO A 335 -4.89 -0.65 -8.86
CA PRO A 335 -5.07 -1.15 -10.21
C PRO A 335 -3.84 -1.87 -10.83
N LEU A 336 -2.68 -1.78 -10.17
CA LEU A 336 -1.43 -2.40 -10.66
C LEU A 336 -1.17 -3.80 -10.11
N VAL A 337 -1.96 -4.28 -9.13
CA VAL A 337 -1.63 -5.49 -8.38
C VAL A 337 -2.63 -6.62 -8.62
N ASP A 338 -2.19 -7.86 -8.38
CA ASP A 338 -3.05 -9.05 -8.51
C ASP A 338 -3.97 -9.20 -7.29
N TYR A 339 -3.54 -8.74 -6.11
CA TYR A 339 -4.26 -8.88 -4.84
C TYR A 339 -4.23 -7.58 -4.04
N ALA A 340 -5.32 -7.28 -3.34
CA ALA A 340 -5.38 -6.17 -2.37
C ALA A 340 -5.73 -6.69 -0.96
N ASP A 341 -5.15 -6.02 0.05
CA ASP A 341 -5.35 -6.23 1.47
C ASP A 341 -5.30 -4.86 2.16
N LEU A 342 -6.36 -4.05 1.89
CA LEU A 342 -6.43 -2.62 2.21
C LEU A 342 -7.63 -2.30 3.10
N ASP A 343 -7.73 -3.00 4.22
CA ASP A 343 -8.82 -2.89 5.18
C ASP A 343 -8.46 -2.15 6.48
N GLY A 344 -7.22 -1.65 6.62
CA GLY A 344 -6.71 -1.08 7.87
C GLY A 344 -7.61 0.00 8.49
N HIS A 345 -8.23 0.86 7.67
CA HIS A 345 -9.17 1.89 8.12
C HIS A 345 -10.51 1.35 8.63
N LEU A 346 -10.90 0.15 8.24
CA LEU A 346 -12.13 -0.49 8.70
C LEU A 346 -11.97 -1.09 10.10
N LEU A 347 -10.74 -1.32 10.53
CA LEU A 347 -10.41 -1.90 11.84
C LEU A 347 -10.40 -0.86 12.97
N ILE A 348 -10.52 0.44 12.64
CA ILE A 348 -10.49 1.53 13.62
C ILE A 348 -11.87 2.13 13.88
N ALA A 349 -12.04 2.75 15.07
CA ALA A 349 -13.31 3.32 15.53
C ALA A 349 -13.39 4.85 15.41
N ASN A 350 -12.27 5.54 15.19
CA ASN A 350 -12.17 7.00 15.22
C ASN A 350 -11.34 7.55 14.06
N ASP A 351 -11.72 7.16 12.84
CA ASP A 351 -11.05 7.66 11.64
C ASP A 351 -11.24 9.18 11.50
N PRO A 352 -10.15 9.98 11.44
CA PRO A 352 -10.27 11.44 11.30
C PRO A 352 -10.63 11.90 9.88
N TYR A 353 -10.56 11.00 8.91
CA TYR A 353 -10.86 11.29 7.50
C TYR A 353 -11.73 10.20 6.87
N ALA A 354 -12.46 10.58 5.84
CA ALA A 354 -13.12 9.67 4.91
C ALA A 354 -12.43 9.76 3.54
N GLY A 355 -12.17 8.63 2.93
CA GLY A 355 -11.50 8.50 1.64
C GLY A 355 -12.05 7.32 0.84
N VAL A 356 -11.20 6.36 0.49
CA VAL A 356 -11.59 5.12 -0.17
C VAL A 356 -12.68 4.40 0.64
N THR A 357 -13.67 3.85 -0.05
CA THR A 357 -14.70 3.01 0.55
C THR A 357 -14.66 1.62 -0.05
N VAL A 358 -15.27 0.65 0.63
CA VAL A 358 -15.34 -0.73 0.17
C VAL A 358 -16.79 -1.10 -0.06
N LYS A 359 -17.12 -1.57 -1.26
CA LYS A 359 -18.44 -2.09 -1.62
C LYS A 359 -18.31 -3.51 -2.15
N GLU A 360 -18.83 -4.47 -1.42
CA GLU A 360 -18.76 -5.90 -1.80
C GLU A 360 -17.31 -6.36 -2.10
N GLY A 361 -16.37 -5.90 -1.26
CA GLY A 361 -14.93 -6.15 -1.43
C GLY A 361 -14.23 -5.27 -2.46
N LYS A 362 -14.94 -4.52 -3.31
CA LYS A 362 -14.32 -3.60 -4.28
C LYS A 362 -13.94 -2.29 -3.63
N LEU A 363 -12.72 -1.85 -3.89
CA LEU A 363 -12.24 -0.53 -3.53
C LEU A 363 -12.87 0.52 -4.44
N VAL A 364 -13.55 1.50 -3.84
CA VAL A 364 -14.12 2.64 -4.55
C VAL A 364 -13.28 3.87 -4.23
N LEU A 365 -12.41 4.22 -5.17
CA LEU A 365 -11.50 5.35 -5.02
C LEU A 365 -12.24 6.67 -5.19
N PRO A 366 -11.89 7.73 -4.42
CA PRO A 366 -12.40 9.06 -4.66
C PRO A 366 -11.97 9.59 -6.04
N GLU A 367 -12.88 10.24 -6.74
CA GLU A 367 -12.58 10.91 -8.03
C GLU A 367 -12.11 12.37 -7.86
N ALA A 368 -12.19 12.90 -6.64
CA ALA A 368 -11.74 14.27 -6.35
C ALA A 368 -10.20 14.39 -6.46
N PRO A 369 -9.68 15.59 -6.77
CA PRO A 369 -8.25 15.83 -6.90
C PRO A 369 -7.44 15.41 -5.68
N GLY A 370 -6.20 14.98 -5.90
CA GLY A 370 -5.34 14.46 -4.86
C GLY A 370 -5.81 13.06 -4.40
N LEU A 371 -5.84 12.84 -3.11
CA LEU A 371 -6.42 11.63 -2.50
C LEU A 371 -7.95 11.72 -2.37
N GLY A 372 -8.54 12.89 -2.55
CA GLY A 372 -9.97 13.10 -2.41
C GLY A 372 -10.48 12.93 -0.97
N LEU A 373 -9.64 13.16 0.02
CA LEU A 373 -9.96 13.04 1.43
C LEU A 373 -10.94 14.10 1.90
N ARG A 374 -11.82 13.72 2.80
CA ARG A 374 -12.73 14.62 3.53
C ARG A 374 -12.50 14.45 5.01
N LYS A 375 -12.35 15.55 5.75
CA LYS A 375 -12.26 15.51 7.21
C LYS A 375 -13.64 15.10 7.77
N VAL A 376 -13.64 14.20 8.78
CA VAL A 376 -14.84 13.73 9.48
C VAL A 376 -15.09 14.60 10.69
#